data_e60c9f7558d393cab50f672535bc54d5
#
_entry.id   e60c9f7558d393cab50f672535bc54d5
#
_cell.length_a   1.000
_cell.length_b   1.000
_cell.length_c   1.000
_cell.angle_alpha   90.00
_cell.angle_beta   90.00
_cell.angle_gamma   90.00
#
_symmetry.space_group_name_H-M   'P 1'
#
loop_
_entity.id
_entity.type
_entity.pdbx_description
1 polymer ?
#
loop_
_entity_poly.entity_id
_entity_poly.type
_entity_poly.pdbx_seq_one_letter_code
_entity_poly.pdbx_strand_id
1 'polypeptide(L)'
;RGATTIRQQLEKHRTEESCAVCHSKMDPAGFALESFDVMGGWRDRYRAVADGVPAEKGIGHGGQKFPFHLALPVDASGGLPDGRTFADIREFKRLLLADEQQVARNIARQLITYATGA
;
A
#
# COMPACT_ATOMS: atom_id res chain seq x y z
N ARG A 1 -16.38 -12.37 -1.43
CA ARG A 1 -16.14 -12.59 -2.87
C ARG A 1 -16.46 -11.32 -3.63
N GLY A 2 -15.62 -10.91 -4.60
CA GLY A 2 -15.83 -9.78 -5.50
C GLY A 2 -14.93 -8.57 -5.31
N ALA A 3 -14.10 -8.47 -4.27
CA ALA A 3 -13.06 -7.43 -4.20
C ALA A 3 -11.82 -7.91 -4.96
N THR A 4 -11.43 -7.15 -5.98
CA THR A 4 -10.32 -7.49 -6.88
C THR A 4 -9.08 -6.64 -6.63
N THR A 5 -9.19 -5.61 -5.78
CA THR A 5 -8.08 -4.75 -5.35
C THR A 5 -8.03 -4.67 -3.83
N ILE A 6 -6.87 -4.32 -3.28
CA ILE A 6 -6.71 -4.08 -1.84
C ILE A 6 -7.62 -2.93 -1.40
N ARG A 7 -7.71 -1.86 -2.20
CA ARG A 7 -8.60 -0.73 -1.95
C ARG A 7 -10.06 -1.16 -1.76
N GLN A 8 -10.59 -2.00 -2.64
CA GLN A 8 -11.96 -2.54 -2.51
C GLN A 8 -12.15 -3.43 -1.28
N GLN A 9 -11.10 -4.16 -0.87
CA GLN A 9 -11.15 -4.96 0.35
C GLN A 9 -11.21 -4.07 1.60
N LEU A 10 -10.40 -3.02 1.64
CA LEU A 10 -10.37 -2.06 2.73
C LEU A 10 -11.65 -1.21 2.80
N GLU A 11 -12.25 -0.87 1.66
CA GLU A 11 -13.55 -0.20 1.63
C GLU A 11 -14.63 -1.02 2.34
N LYS A 12 -14.68 -2.33 2.10
CA LYS A 12 -15.60 -3.22 2.83
C LYS A 12 -15.29 -3.25 4.33
N HIS A 13 -14.02 -3.24 4.70
CA HIS A 13 -13.63 -3.21 6.11
C HIS A 13 -14.03 -1.90 6.80
N ARG A 14 -13.97 -0.78 6.09
CA ARG A 14 -14.38 0.54 6.58
C ARG A 14 -15.90 0.74 6.71
N THR A 15 -16.72 -0.20 6.25
CA THR A 15 -18.18 -0.14 6.53
C THR A 15 -18.50 -0.40 8.00
N GLU A 16 -17.59 -1.06 8.75
CA GLU A 16 -17.71 -1.24 10.18
C GLU A 16 -17.23 0.03 10.91
N GLU A 17 -18.10 0.66 11.69
CA GLU A 17 -17.84 1.95 12.34
C GLU A 17 -16.58 1.91 13.22
N SER A 18 -16.42 0.85 14.00
CA SER A 18 -15.26 0.66 14.88
C SER A 18 -13.93 0.59 14.13
N CYS A 19 -13.93 0.03 12.93
CA CYS A 19 -12.75 -0.07 12.09
C CYS A 19 -12.47 1.24 11.33
N ALA A 20 -13.53 1.91 10.89
CA ALA A 20 -13.45 3.16 10.13
C ALA A 20 -12.70 4.28 10.87
N VAL A 21 -12.80 4.34 12.19
CA VAL A 21 -12.14 5.37 13.03
C VAL A 21 -10.63 5.45 12.76
N CYS A 22 -9.96 4.32 12.62
CA CYS A 22 -8.52 4.27 12.34
C CYS A 22 -8.24 4.19 10.83
N HIS A 23 -8.94 3.30 10.12
CA HIS A 23 -8.68 3.03 8.71
C HIS A 23 -8.92 4.23 7.80
N SER A 24 -9.89 5.10 8.10
CA SER A 24 -10.10 6.33 7.33
C SER A 24 -8.89 7.27 7.30
N LYS A 25 -8.02 7.19 8.31
CA LYS A 25 -6.83 8.05 8.44
C LYS A 25 -5.56 7.40 7.90
N MET A 26 -5.41 6.07 8.04
CA MET A 26 -4.15 5.40 7.68
C MET A 26 -4.17 4.77 6.28
N ASP A 27 -5.31 4.25 5.81
CA ASP A 27 -5.39 3.58 4.52
C ASP A 27 -5.02 4.49 3.34
N PRO A 28 -5.50 5.76 3.31
CA PRO A 28 -5.16 6.64 2.19
C PRO A 28 -3.66 6.82 1.99
N ALA A 29 -2.89 6.93 3.07
CA ALA A 29 -1.43 7.00 3.00
C ALA A 29 -0.81 5.65 2.61
N GLY A 30 -1.40 4.55 3.09
CA GLY A 30 -0.96 3.18 2.77
C GLY A 30 -1.06 2.83 1.30
N PHE A 31 -2.01 3.41 0.57
CA PHE A 31 -2.16 3.18 -0.87
C PHE A 31 -0.95 3.59 -1.70
N ALA A 32 -0.11 4.50 -1.21
CA ALA A 32 1.17 4.83 -1.86
C ALA A 32 2.08 3.61 -2.06
N LEU A 33 1.91 2.56 -1.24
CA LEU A 33 2.72 1.34 -1.28
C LEU A 33 2.11 0.22 -2.14
N GLU A 34 0.93 0.42 -2.74
CA GLU A 34 0.23 -0.60 -3.53
C GLU A 34 1.01 -1.10 -4.75
N SER A 35 1.93 -0.28 -5.28
CA SER A 35 2.83 -0.69 -6.36
C SER A 35 3.92 -1.66 -5.91
N PHE A 36 4.02 -1.98 -4.63
CA PHE A 36 4.95 -3.00 -4.13
C PHE A 36 4.17 -4.28 -3.78
N ASP A 37 4.71 -5.41 -4.18
CA ASP A 37 4.21 -6.71 -3.72
C ASP A 37 4.75 -7.05 -2.31
N VAL A 38 4.30 -8.15 -1.75
CA VAL A 38 4.68 -8.59 -0.39
C VAL A 38 6.18 -8.90 -0.24
N MET A 39 6.92 -9.04 -1.33
CA MET A 39 8.36 -9.23 -1.35
C MET A 39 9.14 -7.95 -1.66
N GLY A 40 8.44 -6.81 -1.81
CA GLY A 40 9.01 -5.53 -2.18
C GLY A 40 9.25 -5.34 -3.68
N GLY A 41 8.81 -6.28 -4.52
CA GLY A 41 8.91 -6.17 -5.97
C GLY A 41 7.91 -5.16 -6.53
N TRP A 42 8.33 -4.39 -7.54
CA TRP A 42 7.43 -3.45 -8.21
C TRP A 42 6.39 -4.17 -9.05
N ARG A 43 5.15 -3.68 -9.02
CA ARG A 43 4.04 -4.13 -9.87
C ARG A 43 3.19 -2.96 -10.34
N ASP A 44 2.82 -2.98 -11.61
CA ASP A 44 1.86 -2.03 -12.19
C ASP A 44 0.44 -2.61 -12.25
N ARG A 45 0.31 -3.92 -12.08
CA ARG A 45 -0.96 -4.64 -12.03
C ARG A 45 -0.94 -5.68 -10.92
N TYR A 46 -2.10 -5.93 -10.35
CA TYR A 46 -2.25 -7.04 -9.40
C TYR A 46 -2.01 -8.37 -10.10
N ARG A 47 -1.52 -9.35 -9.34
CA ARG A 47 -1.38 -10.73 -9.79
C ARG A 47 -2.53 -11.56 -9.26
N ALA A 48 -3.10 -12.42 -10.10
CA ALA A 48 -4.19 -13.31 -9.76
C ALA A 48 -3.88 -14.75 -10.18
N VAL A 49 -4.54 -15.70 -9.54
CA VAL A 49 -4.45 -17.15 -9.89
C VAL A 49 -5.36 -17.47 -11.06
N ALA A 50 -6.49 -16.78 -11.13
CA ALA A 50 -7.48 -16.86 -12.20
C ALA A 50 -8.00 -15.44 -12.46
N ASP A 51 -8.70 -15.20 -13.52
CA ASP A 51 -9.23 -13.90 -13.94
C ASP A 51 -8.14 -12.86 -14.28
N GLY A 52 -8.10 -12.48 -15.52
CA GLY A 52 -7.13 -11.52 -16.04
C GLY A 52 -6.42 -11.99 -17.29
N VAL A 53 -5.43 -11.24 -17.72
CA VAL A 53 -4.62 -11.59 -18.90
C VAL A 53 -3.51 -12.56 -18.47
N PRO A 54 -3.36 -13.72 -19.12
CA PRO A 54 -2.23 -14.62 -18.86
C PRO A 54 -0.91 -13.87 -19.00
N ALA A 55 -0.05 -13.99 -18.00
CA ALA A 55 1.28 -13.39 -17.99
C ALA A 55 2.34 -14.45 -18.29
N GLU A 56 3.58 -13.99 -18.48
CA GLU A 56 4.72 -14.89 -18.50
C GLU A 56 4.83 -15.64 -17.16
N LYS A 57 5.41 -16.84 -17.21
CA LYS A 57 5.56 -17.68 -16.03
C LYS A 57 6.49 -16.99 -15.03
N GLY A 58 6.03 -16.82 -13.83
CA GLY A 58 6.88 -16.41 -12.72
C GLY A 58 7.90 -17.47 -12.37
N ILE A 59 9.01 -17.06 -11.76
CA ILE A 59 10.05 -17.96 -11.24
C ILE A 59 10.08 -17.81 -9.73
N GLY A 60 9.84 -18.89 -9.00
CA GLY A 60 9.94 -18.93 -7.55
C GLY A 60 11.38 -19.03 -7.07
N HIS A 61 11.59 -18.90 -5.76
CA HIS A 61 12.89 -18.90 -5.12
C HIS A 61 13.75 -20.14 -5.46
N GLY A 62 13.13 -21.31 -5.60
CA GLY A 62 13.81 -22.55 -5.99
C GLY A 62 13.88 -22.79 -7.50
N GLY A 63 13.67 -21.78 -8.34
CA GLY A 63 13.69 -21.88 -9.79
C GLY A 63 12.43 -22.51 -10.42
N GLN A 64 11.43 -22.87 -9.62
CA GLN A 64 10.17 -23.43 -10.11
C GLN A 64 9.37 -22.36 -10.85
N LYS A 65 8.83 -22.73 -12.01
CA LYS A 65 7.94 -21.86 -12.79
C LYS A 65 6.51 -22.01 -12.28
N PHE A 66 5.82 -20.88 -12.12
CA PHE A 66 4.40 -20.87 -11.77
C PHE A 66 3.61 -19.95 -12.71
N PRO A 67 2.36 -20.31 -13.07
CA PRO A 67 1.49 -19.46 -13.87
C PRO A 67 0.86 -18.39 -12.98
N PHE A 68 0.63 -17.20 -13.53
CA PHE A 68 -0.20 -16.18 -12.93
C PHE A 68 -0.88 -15.34 -14.02
N HIS A 69 -1.88 -14.57 -13.63
CA HIS A 69 -2.59 -13.64 -14.49
C HIS A 69 -2.37 -12.20 -14.01
N LEU A 70 -2.31 -11.27 -14.95
CA LEU A 70 -2.31 -9.84 -14.67
C LEU A 70 -3.76 -9.38 -14.52
N ALA A 71 -4.13 -9.00 -13.33
CA ALA A 71 -5.45 -8.49 -13.00
C ALA A 71 -5.53 -6.96 -13.26
N LEU A 72 -6.31 -6.25 -12.46
CA LEU A 72 -6.51 -4.80 -12.61
C LEU A 72 -5.19 -4.03 -12.44
N PRO A 73 -5.07 -2.84 -13.06
CA PRO A 73 -3.99 -1.91 -12.76
C PRO A 73 -3.98 -1.54 -11.27
N VAL A 74 -2.79 -1.29 -10.74
CA VAL A 74 -2.62 -0.77 -9.38
C VAL A 74 -3.00 0.71 -9.37
N ASP A 75 -3.83 1.10 -8.40
CA ASP A 75 -4.12 2.48 -8.08
C ASP A 75 -3.42 2.84 -6.76
N ALA A 76 -2.25 3.49 -6.86
CA ALA A 76 -1.44 3.91 -5.73
C ALA A 76 -1.76 5.36 -5.27
N SER A 77 -2.82 5.96 -5.80
CA SER A 77 -3.23 7.31 -5.42
C SER A 77 -3.81 7.34 -4.00
N GLY A 78 -3.67 8.47 -3.34
CA GLY A 78 -4.20 8.64 -2.00
C GLY A 78 -4.15 10.09 -1.54
N GLY A 79 -4.40 10.29 -0.25
CA GLY A 79 -4.40 11.62 0.36
C GLY A 79 -3.86 11.60 1.79
N LEU A 80 -3.42 12.75 2.23
CA LEU A 80 -3.02 13.01 3.60
C LEU A 80 -4.19 13.62 4.39
N PRO A 81 -4.19 13.52 5.72
CA PRO A 81 -5.25 14.12 6.55
C PRO A 81 -5.39 15.63 6.42
N ASP A 82 -4.35 16.32 5.95
CA ASP A 82 -4.34 17.77 5.71
C ASP A 82 -4.95 18.17 4.34
N GLY A 83 -5.44 17.18 3.56
CA GLY A 83 -6.08 17.40 2.26
C GLY A 83 -5.14 17.36 1.06
N ARG A 84 -3.82 17.27 1.25
CA ARG A 84 -2.89 17.07 0.14
C ARG A 84 -3.05 15.67 -0.46
N THR A 85 -2.97 15.56 -1.77
CA THR A 85 -3.13 14.30 -2.51
C THR A 85 -1.85 13.94 -3.25
N PHE A 86 -1.72 12.67 -3.60
CA PHE A 86 -0.61 12.12 -4.37
C PHE A 86 -1.12 11.05 -5.34
N ALA A 87 -0.46 10.89 -6.47
CA ALA A 87 -0.78 9.87 -7.46
C ALA A 87 0.03 8.57 -7.25
N ASP A 88 1.23 8.67 -6.67
CA ASP A 88 2.14 7.54 -6.48
C ASP A 88 3.08 7.74 -5.28
N ILE A 89 3.92 6.74 -5.03
CA ILE A 89 4.91 6.76 -3.95
C ILE A 89 5.94 7.89 -4.09
N ARG A 90 6.23 8.38 -5.31
CA ARG A 90 7.21 9.45 -5.52
C ARG A 90 6.64 10.77 -5.07
N GLU A 91 5.36 11.02 -5.41
CA GLU A 91 4.65 12.20 -4.92
C GLU A 91 4.42 12.15 -3.42
N PHE A 92 4.03 11.00 -2.88
CA PHE A 92 3.92 10.81 -1.44
C PHE A 92 5.22 11.14 -0.71
N LYS A 93 6.37 10.64 -1.18
CA LYS A 93 7.68 10.98 -0.61
C LYS A 93 7.98 12.48 -0.68
N ARG A 94 7.63 13.16 -1.78
CA ARG A 94 7.80 14.62 -1.91
C ARG A 94 6.97 15.37 -0.87
N LEU A 95 5.72 14.94 -0.64
CA LEU A 95 4.87 15.53 0.38
C LEU A 95 5.43 15.33 1.80
N LEU A 96 6.00 14.16 2.10
CA LEU A 96 6.66 13.93 3.39
C LEU A 96 7.92 14.78 3.55
N LEU A 97 8.75 14.91 2.52
CA LEU A 97 9.95 15.73 2.55
C LEU A 97 9.64 17.24 2.64
N ALA A 98 8.46 17.68 2.23
CA ALA A 98 8.03 19.06 2.44
C ALA A 98 7.81 19.41 3.92
N ASP A 99 7.72 18.41 4.80
CA ASP A 99 7.63 18.58 6.27
C ASP A 99 8.65 17.67 6.97
N GLU A 100 9.92 17.94 6.73
CA GLU A 100 11.04 17.17 7.29
C GLU A 100 11.03 17.15 8.82
N GLN A 101 10.61 18.23 9.44
CA GLN A 101 10.54 18.32 10.92
C GLN A 101 9.52 17.32 11.48
N GLN A 102 8.37 17.17 10.82
CA GLN A 102 7.36 16.21 11.25
C GLN A 102 7.86 14.76 11.11
N VAL A 103 8.55 14.47 10.01
CA VAL A 103 9.17 13.14 9.78
C VAL A 103 10.24 12.88 10.84
N ALA A 104 11.18 13.81 11.06
CA ALA A 104 12.25 13.68 12.05
C ALA A 104 11.70 13.50 13.48
N ARG A 105 10.69 14.29 13.84
CA ARG A 105 10.02 14.17 15.15
C ARG A 105 9.37 12.81 15.35
N ASN A 106 8.73 12.28 14.30
CA ASN A 106 8.09 10.97 14.38
C ASN A 106 9.13 9.85 14.54
N ILE A 107 10.22 9.89 13.78
CA ILE A 107 11.34 8.94 13.91
C ILE A 107 11.93 9.00 15.33
N ALA A 108 12.22 10.20 15.84
CA ALA A 108 12.75 10.37 17.18
C ALA A 108 11.82 9.80 18.25
N ARG A 109 10.50 10.03 18.13
CA ARG A 109 9.50 9.45 19.03
C ARG A 109 9.53 7.94 19.00
N GLN A 110 9.55 7.31 17.82
CA GLN A 110 9.59 5.86 17.69
C GLN A 110 10.86 5.27 18.30
N LEU A 111 12.02 5.91 18.09
CA LEU A 111 13.29 5.49 18.69
C LEU A 111 13.27 5.57 20.22
N ILE A 112 12.70 6.65 20.77
CA ILE A 112 12.57 6.83 22.22
C ILE A 112 11.64 5.73 22.78
N THR A 113 10.48 5.54 22.19
CA THR A 113 9.53 4.47 22.58
C THR A 113 10.20 3.09 22.56
N TYR A 114 10.96 2.79 21.50
CA TYR A 114 11.69 1.52 21.39
C TYR A 114 12.76 1.38 22.48
N ALA A 115 13.51 2.45 22.77
CA ALA A 115 14.61 2.42 23.73
C ALA A 115 14.13 2.38 25.20
N THR A 116 12.99 2.99 25.51
CA THR A 116 12.48 3.12 26.89
C THR A 116 11.34 2.15 27.20
N GLY A 117 10.71 1.55 26.17
CA GLY A 117 9.52 0.71 26.34
C GLY A 117 8.26 1.48 26.74
N ALA A 118 8.25 2.80 26.58
CA ALA A 118 7.15 3.67 27.01
C ALA A 118 6.22 4.05 25.86
#